data_b61888822100f87454d2997ee2f99e7a
#
_entry.id   b61888822100f87454d2997ee2f99e7a
#
_cell.length_a   1.000
_cell.length_b   1.000
_cell.length_c   1.000
_cell.angle_alpha   90.00
_cell.angle_beta   90.00
_cell.angle_gamma   90.00
#
_symmetry.space_group_name_H-M   'P 1'
#
loop_
_entity.id
_entity.type
_entity.pdbx_description
1 polymer ?
#
loop_
_entity_poly.entity_id
_entity_poly.type
_entity_poly.pdbx_seq_one_letter_code
_entity_poly.pdbx_strand_id
1 'polypeptide(L)'
;AKDDAAAAQDAAITNRKLTPKQVGKNIMGYLAGCMTPMIPVLLAGGLFRAVNSIFGPDLLGLYTLESNLYILFDFLYDAAFYFMPILVGYNAAKQLGVNGMLGSFIGSVLMVPDFAAFATNGQTFTVFGIPATVTNYAQTVLPVMLSVPLFCLIYKLVKKFMPDLLTSVFTPFFSLIISMPLILCLLAPLGTIVGNAISGGLAWFGMTTGWFGVAVIAALREFLVMSGM
;
A
#
# COMPACT_ATOMS: atom_id res chain seq x y z
N ALA A 1 -12.04 -30.58 19.14
CA ALA A 1 -11.01 -30.03 20.05
C ALA A 1 -10.15 -28.91 19.43
N LYS A 2 -9.72 -29.02 18.15
CA LYS A 2 -8.96 -27.91 17.46
C LYS A 2 -9.91 -26.80 16.98
N ASP A 3 -11.08 -27.17 16.50
CA ASP A 3 -12.10 -26.22 16.02
C ASP A 3 -12.77 -25.46 17.18
N ASP A 4 -12.91 -26.10 18.32
CA ASP A 4 -13.44 -25.47 19.53
C ASP A 4 -12.49 -24.45 20.14
N ALA A 5 -11.17 -24.67 20.01
CA ALA A 5 -10.15 -23.72 20.44
C ALA A 5 -10.07 -22.49 19.52
N ALA A 6 -10.25 -22.66 18.22
CA ALA A 6 -10.31 -21.57 17.26
C ALA A 6 -11.59 -20.72 17.45
N ALA A 7 -12.75 -21.35 17.66
CA ALA A 7 -14.01 -20.66 17.94
C ALA A 7 -13.97 -19.90 19.29
N ALA A 8 -13.31 -20.45 20.31
CA ALA A 8 -13.13 -19.78 21.60
C ALA A 8 -12.18 -18.58 21.50
N GLN A 9 -11.14 -18.65 20.66
CA GLN A 9 -10.27 -17.51 20.37
C GLN A 9 -10.97 -16.40 19.61
N ASP A 10 -11.78 -16.73 18.61
CA ASP A 10 -12.57 -15.74 17.85
C ASP A 10 -13.64 -15.08 18.73
N ALA A 11 -14.31 -15.83 19.62
CA ALA A 11 -15.27 -15.29 20.57
C ALA A 11 -14.61 -14.37 21.62
N ALA A 12 -13.39 -14.69 22.05
CA ALA A 12 -12.61 -13.87 22.98
C ALA A 12 -12.13 -12.56 22.35
N ILE A 13 -11.90 -12.54 21.04
CA ILE A 13 -11.53 -11.35 20.26
C ILE A 13 -12.74 -10.42 20.09
N THR A 14 -13.93 -10.98 19.88
CA THR A 14 -15.16 -10.21 19.61
C THR A 14 -15.70 -9.48 20.83
N ASN A 15 -15.40 -9.95 22.06
CA ASN A 15 -15.95 -9.41 23.30
C ASN A 15 -14.99 -8.47 24.06
N ARG A 16 -13.83 -8.14 23.51
CA ARG A 16 -12.90 -7.18 24.10
C ARG A 16 -13.35 -5.75 23.78
N LYS A 17 -13.81 -5.01 24.78
CA LYS A 17 -14.00 -3.55 24.69
C LYS A 17 -12.70 -2.94 24.18
N LEU A 18 -12.71 -2.49 22.91
CA LEU A 18 -11.55 -1.89 22.26
C LEU A 18 -11.20 -0.57 22.95
N THR A 19 -10.21 -0.60 23.82
CA THR A 19 -9.64 0.62 24.40
C THR A 19 -8.92 1.39 23.28
N PRO A 20 -8.97 2.74 23.22
CA PRO A 20 -8.32 3.54 22.18
C PRO A 20 -6.84 3.16 21.96
N LYS A 21 -6.13 2.81 23.04
CA LYS A 21 -4.75 2.33 23.01
C LYS A 21 -4.60 1.00 22.25
N GLN A 22 -5.60 0.13 22.33
CA GLN A 22 -5.61 -1.18 21.69
C GLN A 22 -5.93 -1.07 20.20
N VAL A 23 -6.81 -0.12 19.82
CA VAL A 23 -7.09 0.23 18.43
C VAL A 23 -5.84 0.76 17.77
N GLY A 24 -5.12 1.69 18.39
CA GLY A 24 -3.85 2.21 17.89
C GLY A 24 -2.79 1.12 17.69
N LYS A 25 -2.66 0.19 18.66
CA LYS A 25 -1.75 -0.95 18.56
C LYS A 25 -2.12 -1.90 17.41
N ASN A 26 -3.40 -2.14 17.19
CA ASN A 26 -3.87 -3.01 16.11
C ASN A 26 -3.63 -2.37 14.74
N ILE A 27 -3.87 -1.06 14.60
CA ILE A 27 -3.58 -0.31 13.37
C ILE A 27 -2.08 -0.33 13.08
N MET A 28 -1.24 -0.04 14.08
CA MET A 28 0.22 -0.09 13.94
C MET A 28 0.70 -1.50 13.57
N GLY A 29 0.16 -2.53 14.21
CA GLY A 29 0.46 -3.92 13.88
C GLY A 29 0.06 -4.30 12.46
N TYR A 30 -1.08 -3.79 11.97
CA TYR A 30 -1.51 -3.98 10.60
C TYR A 30 -0.55 -3.28 9.61
N LEU A 31 -0.22 -2.01 9.83
CA LEU A 31 0.69 -1.24 8.99
C LEU A 31 2.08 -1.90 8.92
N ALA A 32 2.65 -2.25 10.07
CA ALA A 32 3.92 -2.96 10.15
C ALA A 32 3.88 -4.32 9.44
N GLY A 33 2.82 -5.09 9.64
CA GLY A 33 2.66 -6.40 8.99
C GLY A 33 2.50 -6.33 7.47
N CYS A 34 2.00 -5.22 6.93
CA CYS A 34 1.96 -4.99 5.48
C CYS A 34 3.35 -4.68 4.92
N MET A 35 4.17 -3.93 5.66
CA MET A 35 5.47 -3.43 5.19
C MET A 35 6.62 -4.38 5.47
N THR A 36 6.64 -5.05 6.63
CA THR A 36 7.77 -5.89 7.06
C THR A 36 8.18 -6.95 6.03
N PRO A 37 7.25 -7.69 5.36
CA PRO A 37 7.64 -8.68 4.35
C PRO A 37 8.29 -8.07 3.09
N MET A 38 8.12 -6.76 2.88
CA MET A 38 8.68 -6.04 1.73
C MET A 38 10.09 -5.52 1.97
N ILE A 39 10.53 -5.42 3.21
CA ILE A 39 11.85 -4.86 3.57
C ILE A 39 12.99 -5.45 2.72
N PRO A 40 13.12 -6.77 2.52
CA PRO A 40 14.18 -7.33 1.69
C PRO A 40 14.15 -6.83 0.23
N VAL A 41 12.95 -6.68 -0.33
CA VAL A 41 12.76 -6.21 -1.72
C VAL A 41 13.15 -4.73 -1.83
N LEU A 42 12.72 -3.91 -0.87
CA LEU A 42 13.04 -2.48 -0.83
C LEU A 42 14.54 -2.24 -0.62
N LEU A 43 15.17 -3.03 0.25
CA LEU A 43 16.62 -2.96 0.46
C LEU A 43 17.39 -3.35 -0.80
N ALA A 44 17.00 -4.42 -1.49
CA ALA A 44 17.63 -4.82 -2.74
C ALA A 44 17.49 -3.73 -3.81
N GLY A 45 16.28 -3.19 -4.01
CA GLY A 45 16.04 -2.06 -4.93
C GLY A 45 16.89 -0.84 -4.58
N GLY A 46 16.88 -0.44 -3.30
CA GLY A 46 17.69 0.67 -2.80
C GLY A 46 19.20 0.50 -3.02
N LEU A 47 19.72 -0.74 -2.88
CA LEU A 47 21.12 -1.03 -3.16
C LEU A 47 21.46 -0.86 -4.65
N PHE A 48 20.59 -1.27 -5.59
CA PHE A 48 20.79 -1.00 -7.02
C PHE A 48 20.86 0.49 -7.32
N ARG A 49 19.99 1.28 -6.69
CA ARG A 49 20.03 2.74 -6.82
C ARG A 49 21.31 3.34 -6.24
N ALA A 50 21.76 2.85 -5.08
CA ALA A 50 23.01 3.27 -4.46
C ALA A 50 24.23 2.95 -5.36
N VAL A 51 24.25 1.77 -5.97
CA VAL A 51 25.30 1.39 -6.95
C VAL A 51 25.30 2.34 -8.14
N ASN A 52 24.12 2.66 -8.70
CA ASN A 52 24.01 3.62 -9.80
C ASN A 52 24.50 5.03 -9.39
N SER A 53 24.22 5.47 -8.17
CA SER A 53 24.67 6.78 -7.70
C SER A 53 26.17 6.82 -7.45
N ILE A 54 26.78 5.72 -6.96
CA ILE A 54 28.22 5.66 -6.66
C ILE A 54 29.03 5.50 -7.95
N PHE A 55 28.70 4.53 -8.79
CA PHE A 55 29.49 4.17 -9.98
C PHE A 55 29.03 4.89 -11.25
N GLY A 56 27.83 5.43 -11.25
CA GLY A 56 27.26 6.23 -12.34
C GLY A 56 27.86 7.64 -12.41
N PRO A 57 27.24 8.51 -13.22
CA PRO A 57 27.74 9.85 -13.50
C PRO A 57 27.74 10.79 -12.28
N ASP A 58 27.01 10.45 -11.21
CA ASP A 58 26.86 11.32 -10.04
C ASP A 58 28.17 11.41 -9.22
N LEU A 59 28.94 10.32 -9.08
CA LEU A 59 30.12 10.30 -8.21
C LEU A 59 31.39 9.86 -8.96
N LEU A 60 31.47 8.61 -9.42
CA LEU A 60 32.67 8.05 -10.03
C LEU A 60 32.70 8.11 -11.57
N GLY A 61 31.55 8.26 -12.22
CA GLY A 61 31.45 8.39 -13.67
C GLY A 61 31.98 7.20 -14.48
N LEU A 62 31.95 5.97 -13.90
CA LEU A 62 32.48 4.77 -14.59
C LEU A 62 31.61 4.33 -15.76
N TYR A 63 30.34 4.72 -15.77
CA TYR A 63 29.41 4.51 -16.87
C TYR A 63 28.42 5.67 -16.97
N THR A 64 27.86 5.88 -18.17
CA THR A 64 26.92 6.97 -18.46
C THR A 64 25.47 6.56 -18.19
N LEU A 65 24.55 7.54 -18.17
CA LEU A 65 23.11 7.32 -18.04
C LEU A 65 22.54 6.42 -19.16
N GLU A 66 23.15 6.45 -20.36
CA GLU A 66 22.75 5.63 -21.51
C GLU A 66 23.32 4.22 -21.48
N SER A 67 24.16 3.91 -20.50
CA SER A 67 24.77 2.58 -20.34
C SER A 67 23.69 1.55 -20.02
N ASN A 68 23.72 0.41 -20.70
CA ASN A 68 22.81 -0.70 -20.41
C ASN A 68 22.86 -1.18 -18.94
N LEU A 69 24.00 -1.02 -18.27
CA LEU A 69 24.16 -1.37 -16.88
C LEU A 69 23.41 -0.40 -15.96
N TYR A 70 23.49 0.91 -16.26
CA TYR A 70 22.73 1.94 -15.54
C TYR A 70 21.24 1.70 -15.68
N ILE A 71 20.77 1.49 -16.91
CA ILE A 71 19.36 1.23 -17.22
C ILE A 71 18.87 -0.04 -16.53
N LEU A 72 19.67 -1.10 -16.51
CA LEU A 72 19.31 -2.35 -15.81
C LEU A 72 19.10 -2.13 -14.30
N PHE A 73 20.02 -1.44 -13.64
CA PHE A 73 19.92 -1.19 -12.20
C PHE A 73 18.77 -0.23 -11.86
N ASP A 74 18.47 0.71 -12.75
CA ASP A 74 17.31 1.61 -12.62
C ASP A 74 15.99 0.83 -12.74
N PHE A 75 15.88 -0.11 -13.68
CA PHE A 75 14.72 -1.01 -13.78
C PHE A 75 14.54 -1.88 -12.52
N LEU A 76 15.63 -2.37 -11.93
CA LEU A 76 15.55 -3.17 -10.70
C LEU A 76 15.11 -2.34 -9.50
N TYR A 77 15.53 -1.10 -9.42
CA TYR A 77 15.03 -0.14 -8.44
C TYR A 77 13.54 0.15 -8.66
N ASP A 78 13.16 0.52 -9.87
CA ASP A 78 11.78 0.83 -10.22
C ASP A 78 10.85 -0.36 -9.98
N ALA A 79 11.27 -1.58 -10.27
CA ALA A 79 10.48 -2.78 -10.00
C ALA A 79 10.10 -2.91 -8.52
N ALA A 80 11.01 -2.55 -7.61
CA ALA A 80 10.76 -2.62 -6.17
C ALA A 80 9.82 -1.49 -5.69
N PHE A 81 10.01 -0.27 -6.17
CA PHE A 81 9.33 0.92 -5.65
C PHE A 81 8.07 1.29 -6.45
N TYR A 82 8.09 1.18 -7.76
CA TYR A 82 6.93 1.50 -8.59
C TYR A 82 5.75 0.57 -8.32
N PHE A 83 6.01 -0.75 -8.23
CA PHE A 83 4.98 -1.75 -7.98
C PHE A 83 4.66 -1.99 -6.50
N MET A 84 5.14 -1.12 -5.62
CA MET A 84 4.90 -1.19 -4.18
C MET A 84 3.40 -1.36 -3.81
N PRO A 85 2.43 -0.66 -4.43
CA PRO A 85 1.01 -0.85 -4.13
C PRO A 85 0.52 -2.29 -4.30
N ILE A 86 1.04 -3.00 -5.31
CA ILE A 86 0.67 -4.40 -5.59
C ILE A 86 1.19 -5.33 -4.48
N LEU A 87 2.45 -5.15 -4.09
CA LEU A 87 3.10 -5.95 -3.06
C LEU A 87 2.48 -5.72 -1.68
N VAL A 88 2.21 -4.46 -1.34
CA VAL A 88 1.52 -4.09 -0.11
C VAL A 88 0.10 -4.65 -0.09
N GLY A 89 -0.62 -4.56 -1.20
CA GLY A 89 -1.95 -5.12 -1.33
C GLY A 89 -1.99 -6.63 -1.03
N TYR A 90 -0.99 -7.38 -1.55
CA TYR A 90 -0.84 -8.81 -1.24
C TYR A 90 -0.70 -9.06 0.26
N ASN A 91 0.24 -8.36 0.89
CA ASN A 91 0.52 -8.54 2.33
C ASN A 91 -0.68 -8.13 3.19
N ALA A 92 -1.33 -7.03 2.85
CA ALA A 92 -2.50 -6.52 3.54
C ALA A 92 -3.67 -7.51 3.55
N ALA A 93 -4.01 -8.07 2.38
CA ALA A 93 -5.07 -9.06 2.27
C ALA A 93 -4.72 -10.36 3.02
N LYS A 94 -3.49 -10.83 2.88
CA LYS A 94 -2.99 -12.03 3.58
C LYS A 94 -3.06 -11.87 5.10
N GLN A 95 -2.69 -10.71 5.61
CA GLN A 95 -2.73 -10.40 7.04
C GLN A 95 -4.17 -10.38 7.59
N LEU A 96 -5.14 -9.98 6.77
CA LEU A 96 -6.56 -9.96 7.10
C LEU A 96 -7.28 -11.31 6.85
N GLY A 97 -6.53 -12.37 6.50
CA GLY A 97 -7.05 -13.71 6.28
C GLY A 97 -7.82 -13.88 4.97
N VAL A 98 -7.52 -13.05 3.97
CA VAL A 98 -8.05 -13.15 2.61
C VAL A 98 -6.91 -13.51 1.65
N ASN A 99 -7.24 -14.09 0.49
CA ASN A 99 -6.24 -14.43 -0.52
C ASN A 99 -5.44 -13.17 -0.93
N GLY A 100 -4.11 -13.22 -0.76
CA GLY A 100 -3.22 -12.13 -1.08
C GLY A 100 -3.31 -11.64 -2.52
N MET A 101 -3.60 -12.55 -3.47
CA MET A 101 -3.76 -12.19 -4.89
C MET A 101 -4.92 -11.23 -5.14
N LEU A 102 -5.98 -11.29 -4.33
CA LEU A 102 -7.09 -10.33 -4.42
C LEU A 102 -6.66 -8.94 -3.94
N GLY A 103 -5.81 -8.88 -2.91
CA GLY A 103 -5.21 -7.62 -2.48
C GLY A 103 -4.25 -7.03 -3.52
N SER A 104 -3.42 -7.88 -4.15
CA SER A 104 -2.58 -7.47 -5.28
C SER A 104 -3.41 -6.90 -6.42
N PHE A 105 -4.56 -7.52 -6.72
CA PHE A 105 -5.46 -7.05 -7.78
C PHE A 105 -5.96 -5.63 -7.49
N ILE A 106 -6.32 -5.32 -6.24
CA ILE A 106 -6.72 -3.94 -5.85
C ILE A 106 -5.56 -2.97 -6.06
N GLY A 107 -4.35 -3.33 -5.63
CA GLY A 107 -3.15 -2.53 -5.88
C GLY A 107 -2.90 -2.30 -7.37
N SER A 108 -3.11 -3.33 -8.19
CA SER A 108 -2.96 -3.25 -9.66
C SER A 108 -3.99 -2.32 -10.30
N VAL A 109 -5.26 -2.36 -9.86
CA VAL A 109 -6.32 -1.48 -10.40
C VAL A 109 -5.96 -0.01 -10.19
N LEU A 110 -5.39 0.34 -9.02
CA LEU A 110 -4.96 1.72 -8.74
C LEU A 110 -3.76 2.17 -9.59
N MET A 111 -3.05 1.23 -10.23
CA MET A 111 -1.86 1.48 -11.04
C MET A 111 -2.12 1.34 -12.55
N VAL A 112 -3.33 1.03 -12.99
CA VAL A 112 -3.65 0.90 -14.42
C VAL A 112 -3.28 2.20 -15.13
N PRO A 113 -2.47 2.15 -16.22
CA PRO A 113 -2.02 3.34 -16.93
C PRO A 113 -3.16 4.22 -17.44
N ASP A 114 -4.24 3.62 -17.94
CA ASP A 114 -5.42 4.35 -18.42
C ASP A 114 -6.09 5.12 -17.27
N PHE A 115 -6.14 4.53 -16.06
CA PHE A 115 -6.66 5.21 -14.89
C PHE A 115 -5.76 6.40 -14.49
N ALA A 116 -4.44 6.22 -14.50
CA ALA A 116 -3.49 7.30 -14.26
C ALA A 116 -3.57 8.41 -15.33
N ALA A 117 -3.85 8.06 -16.58
CA ALA A 117 -4.01 9.01 -17.69
C ALA A 117 -5.20 9.97 -17.49
N PHE A 118 -6.31 9.52 -16.86
CA PHE A 118 -7.40 10.41 -16.48
C PHE A 118 -6.94 11.53 -15.54
N ALA A 119 -6.04 11.22 -14.59
CA ALA A 119 -5.46 12.22 -13.70
C ALA A 119 -4.64 13.27 -14.45
N THR A 120 -3.83 12.81 -15.40
CA THR A 120 -2.95 13.68 -16.20
C THR A 120 -3.72 14.57 -17.15
N ASN A 121 -4.81 14.06 -17.73
CA ASN A 121 -5.64 14.78 -18.69
C ASN A 121 -6.70 15.68 -18.03
N GLY A 122 -6.79 15.73 -16.70
CA GLY A 122 -7.78 16.52 -15.98
C GLY A 122 -9.23 16.10 -16.25
N GLN A 123 -9.44 14.87 -16.71
CA GLN A 123 -10.76 14.34 -17.01
C GLN A 123 -11.45 13.86 -15.73
N THR A 124 -12.74 14.14 -15.61
CA THR A 124 -13.54 13.62 -14.51
C THR A 124 -13.95 12.19 -14.78
N PHE A 125 -13.56 11.27 -13.91
CA PHE A 125 -14.00 9.89 -13.95
C PHE A 125 -15.15 9.70 -12.96
N THR A 126 -16.24 9.09 -13.40
CA THR A 126 -17.40 8.82 -12.55
C THR A 126 -17.64 7.33 -12.45
N VAL A 127 -17.79 6.83 -11.22
CA VAL A 127 -18.14 5.43 -10.95
C VAL A 127 -19.59 5.41 -10.47
N PHE A 128 -20.49 4.80 -11.23
CA PHE A 128 -21.94 4.77 -10.98
C PHE A 128 -22.53 6.16 -10.70
N GLY A 129 -22.05 7.21 -11.39
CA GLY A 129 -22.51 8.59 -11.23
C GLY A 129 -21.86 9.36 -10.07
N ILE A 130 -20.98 8.73 -9.29
CA ILE A 130 -20.21 9.38 -8.23
C ILE A 130 -18.86 9.84 -8.80
N PRO A 131 -18.49 11.11 -8.68
CA PRO A 131 -17.20 11.59 -9.16
C PRO A 131 -16.06 10.98 -8.34
N ALA A 132 -15.13 10.32 -9.01
CA ALA A 132 -13.91 9.78 -8.42
C ALA A 132 -12.75 10.76 -8.65
N THR A 133 -12.01 11.07 -7.60
CA THR A 133 -10.79 11.84 -7.71
C THR A 133 -9.68 10.91 -8.18
N VAL A 134 -9.23 11.12 -9.42
CA VAL A 134 -8.17 10.31 -10.02
C VAL A 134 -6.83 10.97 -9.78
N THR A 135 -5.90 10.22 -9.19
CA THR A 135 -4.50 10.62 -9.03
C THR A 135 -3.60 9.44 -9.40
N ASN A 136 -2.33 9.72 -9.65
CA ASN A 136 -1.36 8.65 -9.87
C ASN A 136 -1.01 8.00 -8.52
N TYR A 137 -1.42 6.77 -8.34
CA TYR A 137 -1.18 6.01 -7.10
C TYR A 137 0.09 5.15 -7.14
N ALA A 138 0.88 5.17 -8.23
CA ALA A 138 2.17 4.50 -8.30
C ALA A 138 3.09 5.01 -7.17
N GLN A 139 3.88 4.13 -6.58
CA GLN A 139 4.75 4.42 -5.44
C GLN A 139 4.04 4.90 -4.16
N THR A 140 2.70 4.83 -4.10
CA THR A 140 1.93 5.21 -2.92
C THR A 140 1.43 3.98 -2.17
N VAL A 141 1.56 3.97 -0.86
CA VAL A 141 1.24 2.81 -0.01
C VAL A 141 -0.09 2.97 0.71
N LEU A 142 -0.34 4.17 1.25
CA LEU A 142 -1.50 4.47 2.10
C LEU A 142 -2.86 4.22 1.43
N PRO A 143 -3.09 4.59 0.16
CA PRO A 143 -4.36 4.32 -0.51
C PRO A 143 -4.69 2.82 -0.55
N VAL A 144 -3.71 1.97 -0.83
CA VAL A 144 -3.90 0.51 -0.87
C VAL A 144 -4.11 -0.05 0.54
N MET A 145 -3.33 0.42 1.53
CA MET A 145 -3.47 -0.01 2.92
C MET A 145 -4.85 0.31 3.50
N LEU A 146 -5.50 1.39 3.06
CA LEU A 146 -6.87 1.72 3.47
C LEU A 146 -7.91 0.95 2.67
N SER A 147 -7.65 0.70 1.38
CA SER A 147 -8.60 0.05 0.46
C SER A 147 -8.76 -1.43 0.73
N VAL A 148 -7.66 -2.14 1.02
CA VAL A 148 -7.69 -3.59 1.22
C VAL A 148 -8.51 -4.04 2.43
N PRO A 149 -8.47 -3.39 3.61
CA PRO A 149 -9.34 -3.74 4.74
C PRO A 149 -10.83 -3.65 4.40
N LEU A 150 -11.23 -2.58 3.72
CA LEU A 150 -12.62 -2.44 3.27
C LEU A 150 -13.02 -3.57 2.32
N PHE A 151 -12.18 -3.88 1.34
CA PHE A 151 -12.40 -5.00 0.44
C PHE A 151 -12.53 -6.32 1.22
N CYS A 152 -11.62 -6.58 2.17
CA CYS A 152 -11.64 -7.81 2.97
C CYS A 152 -12.92 -7.94 3.81
N LEU A 153 -13.44 -6.84 4.35
CA LEU A 153 -14.72 -6.82 5.06
C LEU A 153 -15.87 -7.20 4.11
N ILE A 154 -15.96 -6.56 2.95
CA ILE A 154 -16.97 -6.82 1.93
C ILE A 154 -16.84 -8.26 1.42
N TYR A 155 -15.62 -8.74 1.18
CA TYR A 155 -15.36 -10.11 0.74
C TYR A 155 -15.88 -11.15 1.73
N LYS A 156 -15.59 -10.96 3.02
CA LYS A 156 -16.06 -11.86 4.08
C LYS A 156 -17.59 -11.82 4.21
N LEU A 157 -18.20 -10.65 4.02
CA LEU A 157 -19.66 -10.49 4.03
C LEU A 157 -20.30 -11.22 2.85
N VAL A 158 -19.82 -10.98 1.63
CA VAL A 158 -20.34 -11.62 0.40
C VAL A 158 -20.16 -13.14 0.48
N LYS A 159 -19.00 -13.60 0.96
CA LYS A 159 -18.71 -15.04 1.14
C LYS A 159 -19.72 -15.72 2.05
N LYS A 160 -20.23 -15.03 3.06
CA LYS A 160 -21.23 -15.60 4.01
C LYS A 160 -22.58 -15.92 3.33
N PHE A 161 -22.93 -15.21 2.27
CA PHE A 161 -24.19 -15.37 1.53
C PHE A 161 -24.05 -16.25 0.28
N MET A 162 -22.83 -16.61 -0.12
CA MET A 162 -22.56 -17.31 -1.35
C MET A 162 -22.56 -18.84 -1.13
N PRO A 163 -23.25 -19.63 -2.00
CA PRO A 163 -23.15 -21.09 -1.98
C PRO A 163 -21.74 -21.57 -2.31
N ASP A 164 -21.31 -22.68 -1.72
CA ASP A 164 -19.93 -23.20 -1.82
C ASP A 164 -19.48 -23.44 -3.29
N LEU A 165 -20.38 -23.91 -4.15
CA LEU A 165 -20.11 -24.17 -5.56
C LEU A 165 -19.71 -22.90 -6.35
N LEU A 166 -20.25 -21.74 -5.95
CA LEU A 166 -20.07 -20.47 -6.66
C LEU A 166 -19.05 -19.55 -5.96
N THR A 167 -18.63 -19.89 -4.74
CA THR A 167 -17.78 -19.05 -3.89
C THR A 167 -16.48 -18.66 -4.57
N SER A 168 -15.82 -19.57 -5.30
CA SER A 168 -14.48 -19.33 -5.87
C SER A 168 -14.46 -18.24 -6.94
N VAL A 169 -15.53 -18.08 -7.71
CA VAL A 169 -15.60 -17.15 -8.85
C VAL A 169 -16.45 -15.93 -8.53
N PHE A 170 -17.63 -16.14 -7.97
CA PHE A 170 -18.61 -15.07 -7.78
C PHE A 170 -18.34 -14.21 -6.52
N THR A 171 -17.75 -14.80 -5.47
CA THR A 171 -17.42 -14.00 -4.27
C THR A 171 -16.43 -12.88 -4.58
N PRO A 172 -15.26 -13.12 -5.21
CA PRO A 172 -14.37 -12.03 -5.58
C PRO A 172 -15.04 -11.06 -6.55
N PHE A 173 -15.79 -11.52 -7.53
CA PHE A 173 -16.46 -10.68 -8.52
C PHE A 173 -17.43 -9.68 -7.88
N PHE A 174 -18.39 -10.16 -7.09
CA PHE A 174 -19.35 -9.28 -6.41
C PHE A 174 -18.67 -8.38 -5.36
N SER A 175 -17.68 -8.89 -4.66
CA SER A 175 -16.93 -8.11 -3.69
C SER A 175 -16.20 -6.94 -4.35
N LEU A 176 -15.63 -7.14 -5.54
CA LEU A 176 -14.97 -6.09 -6.31
C LEU A 176 -15.97 -5.06 -6.82
N ILE A 177 -17.10 -5.48 -7.39
CA ILE A 177 -18.14 -4.55 -7.87
C ILE A 177 -18.63 -3.63 -6.75
N ILE A 178 -18.83 -4.17 -5.55
CA ILE A 178 -19.32 -3.39 -4.41
C ILE A 178 -18.22 -2.50 -3.82
N SER A 179 -16.99 -3.01 -3.74
CA SER A 179 -15.88 -2.29 -3.09
C SER A 179 -15.24 -1.22 -3.97
N MET A 180 -15.18 -1.41 -5.31
CA MET A 180 -14.48 -0.50 -6.21
C MET A 180 -15.01 0.94 -6.19
N PRO A 181 -16.32 1.20 -6.22
CA PRO A 181 -16.82 2.56 -6.07
C PRO A 181 -16.37 3.24 -4.78
N LEU A 182 -16.42 2.51 -3.66
CA LEU A 182 -16.00 3.03 -2.35
C LEU A 182 -14.48 3.26 -2.29
N ILE A 183 -13.70 2.35 -2.89
CA ILE A 183 -12.25 2.48 -2.94
C ILE A 183 -11.86 3.69 -3.78
N LEU A 184 -12.35 3.79 -5.00
CA LEU A 184 -11.92 4.84 -5.94
C LEU A 184 -12.48 6.22 -5.58
N CYS A 185 -13.73 6.31 -5.09
CA CYS A 185 -14.34 7.59 -4.79
C CYS A 185 -13.99 8.13 -3.39
N LEU A 186 -13.69 7.25 -2.43
CA LEU A 186 -13.52 7.66 -1.04
C LEU A 186 -12.12 7.31 -0.49
N LEU A 187 -11.74 6.03 -0.48
CA LEU A 187 -10.55 5.59 0.26
C LEU A 187 -9.24 5.94 -0.43
N ALA A 188 -9.17 5.85 -1.75
CA ALA A 188 -7.98 6.19 -2.48
C ALA A 188 -7.63 7.68 -2.36
N PRO A 189 -8.57 8.64 -2.56
CA PRO A 189 -8.33 10.05 -2.29
C PRO A 189 -7.99 10.35 -0.83
N LEU A 190 -8.69 9.71 0.14
CA LEU A 190 -8.36 9.86 1.56
C LEU A 190 -6.94 9.41 1.87
N GLY A 191 -6.49 8.28 1.31
CA GLY A 191 -5.12 7.81 1.46
C GLY A 191 -4.09 8.82 0.94
N THR A 192 -4.38 9.46 -0.19
CA THR A 192 -3.52 10.51 -0.74
C THR A 192 -3.51 11.75 0.13
N ILE A 193 -4.66 12.20 0.64
CA ILE A 193 -4.75 13.36 1.53
C ILE A 193 -3.94 13.12 2.80
N VAL A 194 -4.10 11.95 3.43
CA VAL A 194 -3.32 11.57 4.63
C VAL A 194 -1.83 11.50 4.31
N GLY A 195 -1.44 10.88 3.19
CA GLY A 195 -0.05 10.81 2.75
C GLY A 195 0.56 12.18 2.52
N ASN A 196 -0.14 13.06 1.83
CA ASN A 196 0.30 14.44 1.59
C ASN A 196 0.40 15.26 2.88
N ALA A 197 -0.52 15.07 3.83
CA ALA A 197 -0.47 15.73 5.12
C ALA A 197 0.77 15.30 5.94
N ILE A 198 1.09 14.00 5.94
CA ILE A 198 2.29 13.47 6.61
C ILE A 198 3.56 14.00 5.91
N SER A 199 3.64 13.90 4.59
CA SER A 199 4.78 14.38 3.82
C SER A 199 4.99 15.89 3.97
N GLY A 200 3.90 16.67 3.91
CA GLY A 200 3.93 18.12 4.13
C GLY A 200 4.39 18.48 5.54
N GLY A 201 3.92 17.75 6.56
CA GLY A 201 4.36 17.92 7.94
C GLY A 201 5.85 17.64 8.13
N LEU A 202 6.37 16.58 7.53
CA LEU A 202 7.80 16.24 7.56
C LEU A 202 8.64 17.28 6.81
N ALA A 203 8.18 17.73 5.64
CA ALA A 203 8.87 18.76 4.88
C ALA A 203 8.91 20.09 5.63
N TRP A 204 7.80 20.52 6.23
CA TRP A 204 7.74 21.72 7.07
C TRP A 204 8.69 21.63 8.26
N PHE A 205 8.71 20.49 8.94
CA PHE A 205 9.63 20.26 10.06
C PHE A 205 11.09 20.34 9.61
N GLY A 206 11.45 19.71 8.48
CA GLY A 206 12.79 19.76 7.91
C GLY A 206 13.22 21.19 7.53
N MET A 207 12.31 21.98 6.93
CA MET A 207 12.58 23.37 6.57
C MET A 207 12.74 24.28 7.79
N THR A 208 11.95 24.07 8.84
CA THR A 208 11.94 24.90 10.03
C THR A 208 13.16 24.65 10.92
N THR A 209 13.60 23.40 11.02
CA THR A 209 14.73 22.98 11.87
C THR A 209 16.06 22.87 11.13
N GLY A 210 16.07 23.11 9.81
CA GLY A 210 17.27 23.07 8.98
C GLY A 210 17.97 21.71 8.98
N TRP A 211 19.31 21.71 9.00
CA TRP A 211 20.11 20.47 8.93
C TRP A 211 19.83 19.51 10.09
N PHE A 212 19.50 20.03 11.27
CA PHE A 212 19.16 19.21 12.44
C PHE A 212 17.84 18.46 12.24
N GLY A 213 16.83 19.12 11.66
CA GLY A 213 15.56 18.49 11.32
C GLY A 213 15.70 17.38 10.29
N VAL A 214 16.53 17.60 9.27
CA VAL A 214 16.85 16.57 8.27
C VAL A 214 17.54 15.36 8.91
N ALA A 215 18.47 15.59 9.83
CA ALA A 215 19.15 14.52 10.58
C ALA A 215 18.18 13.72 11.45
N VAL A 216 17.25 14.40 12.15
CA VAL A 216 16.21 13.76 12.96
C VAL A 216 15.25 12.95 12.08
N ILE A 217 14.80 13.50 10.95
CA ILE A 217 13.94 12.78 10.00
C ILE A 217 14.67 11.55 9.44
N ALA A 218 15.96 11.69 9.09
CA ALA A 218 16.76 10.57 8.59
C ALA A 218 16.90 9.45 9.64
N ALA A 219 17.14 9.81 10.90
CA ALA A 219 17.20 8.84 12.01
C ALA A 219 15.83 8.19 12.29
N LEU A 220 14.75 8.96 12.23
CA LEU A 220 13.39 8.48 12.42
C LEU A 220 12.90 7.67 11.23
N ARG A 221 13.46 7.86 10.04
CA ARG A 221 13.04 7.17 8.81
C ARG A 221 13.05 5.66 8.97
N GLU A 222 14.09 5.10 9.59
CA GLU A 222 14.18 3.66 9.87
C GLU A 222 13.04 3.20 10.78
N PHE A 223 12.71 3.98 11.82
CA PHE A 223 11.57 3.69 12.68
C PHE A 223 10.22 3.84 11.95
N LEU A 224 10.08 4.85 11.11
CA LEU A 224 8.89 5.05 10.30
C LEU A 224 8.69 3.90 9.30
N VAL A 225 9.75 3.46 8.63
CA VAL A 225 9.72 2.30 7.73
C VAL A 225 9.38 1.02 8.50
N MET A 226 9.95 0.81 9.68
CA MET A 226 9.64 -0.36 10.53
C MET A 226 8.21 -0.32 11.07
N SER A 227 7.64 0.87 11.29
CA SER A 227 6.25 1.04 11.73
C SER A 227 5.23 1.01 10.59
N GLY A 228 5.68 0.93 9.33
CA GLY A 228 4.83 0.86 8.14
C GLY A 228 4.39 2.22 7.60
N MET A 229 5.10 3.26 7.93
CA MET A 229 4.91 4.62 7.38
C MET A 229 6.04 5.06 6.46
#